data_9df00eaa4d92e41dbbfa09342dac4132
#
_entry.id   9df00eaa4d92e41dbbfa09342dac4132
#
_cell.length_a   1.000
_cell.length_b   1.000
_cell.length_c   1.000
_cell.angle_alpha   90.00
_cell.angle_beta   90.00
_cell.angle_gamma   90.00
#
_symmetry.space_group_name_H-M   'P 1'
#
loop_
_entity.id
_entity.type
_entity.pdbx_description
1 polymer ?
#
loop_
_entity_poly.entity_id
_entity_poly.type
_entity_poly.pdbx_seq_one_letter_code
_entity_poly.pdbx_strand_id
1 'polypeptide(L)'
;IGSELSCDGVYRPHLIENVLESCSTRREVQERMARCRIFVGTVATLSAKTELFRLKIFDVALIDEATQILEPQLLGLLCMRGVTGGNAIGKFVLIGDHKQLPAVVLQSSEQSEIQDEGLRGIGLHNLKDSLFERLYRNAIRQQAVDGRQTSAFNSRFSAFNSLDMLCRQGRMNVEVAAFPNRAFYGGLLQPVGLEHQTGVLKLSPELSADEFAALLTRRVAFLPSVPEPPMQSAKMNRSEAKIVAGLAAAVYRQYTFAEGCFSAASTLGVITPYRSQIALIKKEIEALEIPALNEILVDTVERFQGSERDVIIYSFCV
;
A
#
# COMPACT_ATOMS: atom_id res chain seq x y z
N ILE A 1 0.29 11.11 16.48
CA ILE A 1 1.57 10.87 17.16
C ILE A 1 2.63 10.65 16.10
N GLY A 2 3.60 11.54 15.99
CA GLY A 2 4.62 11.52 14.95
C GLY A 2 5.67 12.57 15.19
N SER A 3 6.53 12.80 14.20
CA SER A 3 7.58 13.81 14.21
C SER A 3 7.15 15.02 13.36
N GLU A 4 7.47 16.22 13.78
CA GLU A 4 7.20 17.45 13.02
C GLU A 4 7.85 17.44 11.63
N LEU A 5 9.02 16.81 11.52
CA LEU A 5 9.77 16.71 10.26
C LEU A 5 9.11 15.80 9.21
N SER A 6 8.32 14.82 9.66
CA SER A 6 7.65 13.83 8.79
C SER A 6 6.14 14.07 8.69
N CYS A 7 5.61 15.12 9.33
CA CYS A 7 4.19 15.44 9.35
C CYS A 7 3.87 16.53 8.33
N ASP A 8 2.82 16.31 7.54
CA ASP A 8 2.26 17.37 6.69
C ASP A 8 1.87 18.57 7.55
N GLY A 9 2.11 19.79 7.02
CA GLY A 9 1.85 21.06 7.71
C GLY A 9 0.44 21.20 8.26
N VAL A 10 -0.56 20.64 7.54
CA VAL A 10 -1.97 20.64 7.95
C VAL A 10 -2.21 19.89 9.27
N TYR A 11 -1.44 18.83 9.53
CA TYR A 11 -1.61 18.00 10.73
C TYR A 11 -0.67 18.36 11.89
N ARG A 12 0.28 19.28 11.71
CA ARG A 12 1.22 19.69 12.78
C ARG A 12 0.54 20.18 14.06
N PRO A 13 -0.57 20.96 14.02
CA PRO A 13 -1.30 21.34 15.23
C PRO A 13 -1.85 20.17 16.05
N HIS A 14 -1.99 19.00 15.42
CA HIS A 14 -2.49 17.78 16.04
C HIS A 14 -1.39 16.85 16.57
N LEU A 15 -0.10 17.20 16.41
CA LEU A 15 0.99 16.48 17.05
C LEU A 15 0.83 16.53 18.57
N ILE A 16 1.16 15.42 19.24
CA ILE A 16 0.93 15.27 20.68
C ILE A 16 1.68 16.36 21.48
N GLU A 17 2.87 16.71 21.04
CA GLU A 17 3.69 17.76 21.62
C GLU A 17 2.94 19.11 21.58
N ASN A 18 2.39 19.47 20.43
CA ASN A 18 1.67 20.74 20.24
C ASN A 18 0.32 20.74 20.96
N VAL A 19 -0.39 19.59 20.97
CA VAL A 19 -1.66 19.44 21.72
C VAL A 19 -1.45 19.61 23.23
N LEU A 20 -0.28 19.22 23.75
CA LEU A 20 0.06 19.29 25.17
C LEU A 20 0.85 20.53 25.57
N GLU A 21 1.25 21.37 24.62
CA GLU A 21 2.09 22.57 24.87
C GLU A 21 1.52 23.49 25.93
N SER A 22 0.19 23.67 25.95
CA SER A 22 -0.51 24.51 26.93
C SER A 22 -0.71 23.86 28.30
N CYS A 23 -0.34 22.59 28.48
CA CYS A 23 -0.53 21.86 29.72
C CYS A 23 0.67 22.07 30.65
N SER A 24 0.43 22.63 31.82
CA SER A 24 1.47 22.89 32.84
C SER A 24 1.52 21.84 33.93
N THR A 25 0.47 21.05 34.10
CA THR A 25 0.36 20.06 35.16
C THR A 25 0.01 18.68 34.61
N ARG A 26 0.40 17.64 35.33
CA ARG A 26 0.07 16.24 35.00
C ARG A 26 -1.44 16.01 34.87
N ARG A 27 -2.23 16.71 35.67
CA ARG A 27 -3.70 16.61 35.64
C ARG A 27 -4.26 17.18 34.34
N GLU A 28 -3.76 18.34 33.89
CA GLU A 28 -4.16 18.93 32.61
C GLU A 28 -3.82 18.02 31.43
N VAL A 29 -2.61 17.42 31.43
CA VAL A 29 -2.23 16.41 30.43
C VAL A 29 -3.23 15.25 30.42
N GLN A 30 -3.55 14.69 31.58
CA GLN A 30 -4.49 13.58 31.70
C GLN A 30 -5.90 13.96 31.20
N GLU A 31 -6.41 15.13 31.57
CA GLU A 31 -7.72 15.64 31.12
C GLU A 31 -7.72 15.88 29.61
N ARG A 32 -6.65 16.44 29.05
CA ARG A 32 -6.50 16.66 27.62
C ARG A 32 -6.49 15.33 26.86
N MET A 33 -5.69 14.38 27.30
CA MET A 33 -5.61 13.05 26.70
C MET A 33 -6.93 12.29 26.80
N ALA A 34 -7.67 12.41 27.91
CA ALA A 34 -8.97 11.77 28.07
C ALA A 34 -10.01 12.29 27.08
N ARG A 35 -9.96 13.58 26.72
CA ARG A 35 -10.86 14.21 25.73
C ARG A 35 -10.54 13.83 24.29
N CYS A 36 -9.28 13.52 23.97
CA CYS A 36 -8.90 13.07 22.64
C CYS A 36 -9.47 11.68 22.37
N ARG A 37 -10.29 11.54 21.34
CA ARG A 37 -10.96 10.28 20.98
C ARG A 37 -10.18 9.46 19.97
N ILE A 38 -9.41 10.10 19.11
CA ILE A 38 -8.70 9.48 18.00
C ILE A 38 -7.20 9.75 18.17
N PHE A 39 -6.41 8.69 18.08
CA PHE A 39 -4.96 8.72 18.11
C PHE A 39 -4.45 8.02 16.86
N VAL A 40 -3.56 8.67 16.13
CA VAL A 40 -2.96 8.15 14.90
C VAL A 40 -1.45 8.12 15.05
N GLY A 41 -0.83 7.05 14.62
CA GLY A 41 0.62 6.89 14.64
C GLY A 41 1.06 5.58 14.01
N THR A 42 2.34 5.43 13.73
CA THR A 42 2.87 4.13 13.28
C THR A 42 2.90 3.14 14.45
N VAL A 43 2.86 1.86 14.14
CA VAL A 43 2.98 0.77 15.14
C VAL A 43 4.24 0.96 16.00
N ALA A 44 5.38 1.25 15.37
CA ALA A 44 6.64 1.48 16.08
C ALA A 44 6.55 2.67 17.06
N THR A 45 5.99 3.79 16.61
CA THR A 45 5.83 4.98 17.48
C THR A 45 4.89 4.72 18.66
N LEU A 46 3.75 4.06 18.39
CA LEU A 46 2.78 3.76 19.44
C LEU A 46 3.33 2.72 20.45
N SER A 47 4.02 1.69 19.98
CA SER A 47 4.66 0.68 20.83
C SER A 47 5.73 1.27 21.76
N ALA A 48 6.42 2.33 21.31
CA ALA A 48 7.43 3.02 22.10
C ALA A 48 6.84 3.97 23.16
N LYS A 49 5.60 4.45 22.98
CA LYS A 49 4.94 5.43 23.88
C LYS A 49 4.01 4.74 24.88
N THR A 50 4.59 3.88 25.74
CA THR A 50 3.83 3.08 26.74
C THR A 50 3.06 3.95 27.74
N GLU A 51 3.55 5.15 28.03
CA GLU A 51 2.92 6.12 28.95
C GLU A 51 1.52 6.52 28.49
N LEU A 52 1.30 6.59 27.17
CA LEU A 52 0.00 6.91 26.60
C LEU A 52 -1.08 5.93 27.08
N PHE A 53 -0.77 4.65 27.10
CA PHE A 53 -1.67 3.57 27.51
C PHE A 53 -1.89 3.50 29.02
N ARG A 54 -1.03 4.15 29.79
CA ARG A 54 -1.25 4.37 31.23
C ARG A 54 -2.17 5.56 31.52
N LEU A 55 -2.32 6.48 30.57
CA LEU A 55 -3.20 7.64 30.71
C LEU A 55 -4.61 7.39 30.20
N LYS A 56 -4.75 6.45 29.22
CA LYS A 56 -6.03 6.19 28.55
C LYS A 56 -6.16 4.74 28.14
N ILE A 57 -7.35 4.18 28.29
CA ILE A 57 -7.78 2.91 27.70
C ILE A 57 -8.48 3.21 26.38
N PHE A 58 -8.21 2.40 25.38
CA PHE A 58 -8.77 2.53 24.04
C PHE A 58 -9.79 1.41 23.80
N ASP A 59 -10.94 1.75 23.24
CA ASP A 59 -11.97 0.77 22.91
C ASP A 59 -11.54 -0.09 21.72
N VAL A 60 -10.96 0.53 20.70
CA VAL A 60 -10.60 -0.12 19.44
C VAL A 60 -9.26 0.42 18.90
N ALA A 61 -8.42 -0.47 18.41
CA ALA A 61 -7.29 -0.17 17.55
C ALA A 61 -7.58 -0.66 16.13
N LEU A 62 -7.47 0.24 15.16
CA LEU A 62 -7.52 -0.07 13.73
C LEU A 62 -6.10 -0.10 13.21
N ILE A 63 -5.67 -1.24 12.68
CA ILE A 63 -4.32 -1.44 12.12
C ILE A 63 -4.47 -1.64 10.63
N ASP A 64 -4.11 -0.61 9.88
CA ASP A 64 -4.13 -0.63 8.43
C ASP A 64 -2.83 -1.24 7.87
N GLU A 65 -2.90 -1.80 6.66
CA GLU A 65 -1.80 -2.54 6.03
C GLU A 65 -1.20 -3.63 6.94
N ALA A 66 -2.04 -4.31 7.72
CA ALA A 66 -1.61 -5.27 8.74
C ALA A 66 -0.85 -6.49 8.16
N THR A 67 -0.97 -6.76 6.87
CA THR A 67 -0.19 -7.78 6.15
C THR A 67 1.29 -7.42 5.97
N GLN A 68 1.61 -6.13 6.06
CA GLN A 68 2.99 -5.62 5.96
C GLN A 68 3.70 -5.52 7.31
N ILE A 69 3.02 -5.89 8.40
CA ILE A 69 3.56 -5.80 9.76
C ILE A 69 3.81 -7.22 10.26
N LEU A 70 5.08 -7.52 10.56
CA LEU A 70 5.44 -8.81 11.15
C LEU A 70 4.80 -8.97 12.53
N GLU A 71 4.37 -10.19 12.86
CA GLU A 71 3.71 -10.46 14.14
C GLU A 71 4.51 -9.97 15.35
N PRO A 72 5.84 -10.17 15.46
CA PRO A 72 6.61 -9.66 16.58
C PRO A 72 6.53 -8.13 16.77
N GLN A 73 6.34 -7.38 15.69
CA GLN A 73 6.22 -5.91 15.76
C GLN A 73 4.90 -5.45 16.39
N LEU A 74 3.85 -6.29 16.33
CA LEU A 74 2.54 -5.99 16.93
C LEU A 74 2.46 -6.41 18.40
N LEU A 75 3.33 -7.30 18.89
CA LEU A 75 3.25 -7.83 20.26
C LEU A 75 3.27 -6.71 21.31
N GLY A 76 4.05 -5.66 21.08
CA GLY A 76 4.11 -4.49 21.96
C GLY A 76 2.73 -3.86 22.20
N LEU A 77 1.94 -3.69 21.15
CA LEU A 77 0.57 -3.14 21.24
C LEU A 77 -0.43 -4.16 21.77
N LEU A 78 -0.36 -5.41 21.32
CA LEU A 78 -1.28 -6.47 21.73
C LEU A 78 -1.21 -6.75 23.23
N CYS A 79 -0.01 -6.69 23.81
CA CYS A 79 0.24 -6.97 25.21
C CYS A 79 0.20 -5.70 26.11
N MET A 80 -0.13 -4.54 25.56
CA MET A 80 -0.13 -3.29 26.30
C MET A 80 -1.12 -3.31 27.47
N ARG A 81 -0.65 -2.89 28.64
CA ARG A 81 -1.47 -2.86 29.86
C ARG A 81 -1.84 -1.43 30.26
N GLY A 82 -3.09 -1.25 30.64
CA GLY A 82 -3.59 -0.01 31.21
C GLY A 82 -3.23 0.14 32.69
N VAL A 83 -3.59 1.27 33.27
CA VAL A 83 -3.31 1.60 34.73
C VAL A 83 -3.84 0.53 35.68
N THR A 84 -4.97 -0.07 35.37
CA THR A 84 -5.61 -1.10 36.22
C THR A 84 -5.01 -2.51 36.03
N GLY A 85 -3.97 -2.66 35.20
CA GLY A 85 -3.37 -3.96 34.89
C GLY A 85 -4.14 -4.78 33.85
N GLY A 86 -5.35 -4.32 33.45
CA GLY A 86 -6.10 -4.90 32.35
C GLY A 86 -5.53 -4.50 30.98
N ASN A 87 -6.13 -5.00 29.90
CA ASN A 87 -5.73 -4.63 28.54
C ASN A 87 -5.95 -3.13 28.30
N ALA A 88 -4.96 -2.47 27.73
CA ALA A 88 -5.05 -1.06 27.38
C ALA A 88 -5.90 -0.82 26.11
N ILE A 89 -6.08 -1.86 25.31
CA ILE A 89 -6.88 -1.83 24.07
C ILE A 89 -7.90 -2.96 24.16
N GLY A 90 -9.18 -2.61 23.99
CA GLY A 90 -10.28 -3.56 24.14
C GLY A 90 -10.47 -4.48 22.92
N LYS A 91 -10.28 -3.95 21.71
CA LYS A 91 -10.50 -4.68 20.45
C LYS A 91 -9.49 -4.25 19.38
N PHE A 92 -9.06 -5.21 18.59
CA PHE A 92 -8.22 -4.97 17.40
C PHE A 92 -9.00 -5.26 16.13
N VAL A 93 -8.88 -4.39 15.14
CA VAL A 93 -9.36 -4.59 13.76
C VAL A 93 -8.13 -4.51 12.86
N LEU A 94 -7.79 -5.62 12.23
CA LEU A 94 -6.68 -5.72 11.29
C LEU A 94 -7.24 -5.56 9.87
N ILE A 95 -6.73 -4.59 9.14
CA ILE A 95 -7.09 -4.30 7.76
C ILE A 95 -5.87 -4.60 6.90
N GLY A 96 -6.03 -5.33 5.82
CA GLY A 96 -4.91 -5.69 4.96
C GLY A 96 -5.32 -6.60 3.83
N ASP A 97 -4.39 -6.85 2.92
CA ASP A 97 -4.60 -7.69 1.75
C ASP A 97 -3.40 -8.64 1.58
N HIS A 98 -3.59 -9.90 1.92
CA HIS A 98 -2.56 -10.93 1.82
C HIS A 98 -2.23 -11.37 0.38
N LYS A 99 -2.91 -10.81 -0.61
CA LYS A 99 -2.62 -10.99 -2.05
C LYS A 99 -1.71 -9.89 -2.60
N GLN A 100 -1.51 -8.81 -1.83
CA GLN A 100 -0.56 -7.77 -2.14
C GLN A 100 0.84 -8.08 -1.58
N LEU A 101 1.75 -7.11 -1.64
CA LEU A 101 3.12 -7.31 -1.16
C LEU A 101 3.17 -7.61 0.34
N PRO A 102 3.91 -8.65 0.75
CA PRO A 102 4.11 -8.99 2.16
C PRO A 102 5.06 -8.01 2.85
N ALA A 103 5.21 -8.15 4.15
CA ALA A 103 6.24 -7.47 4.92
C ALA A 103 7.64 -7.77 4.39
N VAL A 104 8.53 -6.77 4.39
CA VAL A 104 9.93 -6.95 4.01
C VAL A 104 10.66 -7.72 5.10
N VAL A 105 11.21 -8.87 4.77
CA VAL A 105 11.98 -9.74 5.67
C VAL A 105 13.38 -9.95 5.12
N LEU A 106 14.39 -9.68 5.96
CA LEU A 106 15.80 -9.85 5.58
C LEU A 106 16.33 -11.27 5.79
N GLN A 107 15.67 -12.03 6.67
CA GLN A 107 16.06 -13.40 7.03
C GLN A 107 15.49 -14.42 6.02
N SER A 108 16.20 -15.52 5.83
CA SER A 108 15.68 -16.62 5.03
C SER A 108 14.49 -17.31 5.71
N SER A 109 13.71 -18.07 4.94
CA SER A 109 12.58 -18.83 5.48
C SER A 109 13.00 -19.83 6.53
N GLU A 110 14.16 -20.48 6.34
CA GLU A 110 14.74 -21.49 7.25
C GLU A 110 15.16 -20.84 8.58
N GLN A 111 15.74 -19.64 8.53
CA GLN A 111 16.17 -18.90 9.72
C GLN A 111 14.98 -18.38 10.57
N SER A 112 13.82 -18.24 9.95
CA SER A 112 12.62 -17.70 10.58
C SER A 112 11.62 -18.81 10.97
N GLU A 113 11.93 -20.08 10.70
CA GLU A 113 11.04 -21.20 10.98
C GLU A 113 10.92 -21.46 12.49
N ILE A 114 9.68 -21.68 12.93
CA ILE A 114 9.34 -21.98 14.32
C ILE A 114 9.44 -23.49 14.55
N GLN A 115 10.23 -23.91 15.53
CA GLN A 115 10.38 -25.32 15.93
C GLN A 115 9.52 -25.69 17.15
N ASP A 116 9.09 -24.71 17.95
CA ASP A 116 8.27 -24.92 19.13
C ASP A 116 6.86 -25.44 18.76
N GLU A 117 6.49 -26.61 19.27
CA GLU A 117 5.21 -27.26 18.98
C GLU A 117 3.99 -26.46 19.45
N GLY A 118 4.13 -25.76 20.60
CA GLY A 118 3.05 -24.93 21.15
C GLY A 118 2.73 -23.75 20.23
N LEU A 119 3.78 -23.07 19.74
CA LEU A 119 3.63 -21.96 18.78
C LEU A 119 3.10 -22.47 17.43
N ARG A 120 3.57 -23.62 16.96
CA ARG A 120 3.03 -24.25 15.73
C ARG A 120 1.55 -24.65 15.90
N GLY A 121 1.16 -25.08 17.10
CA GLY A 121 -0.22 -25.43 17.45
C GLY A 121 -1.20 -24.27 17.31
N ILE A 122 -0.77 -23.04 17.57
CA ILE A 122 -1.58 -21.83 17.35
C ILE A 122 -1.46 -21.27 15.90
N GLY A 123 -0.79 -22.00 15.00
CA GLY A 123 -0.64 -21.65 13.58
C GLY A 123 0.54 -20.75 13.26
N LEU A 124 1.45 -20.48 14.22
CA LEU A 124 2.68 -19.72 13.97
C LEU A 124 3.78 -20.68 13.50
N HIS A 125 4.00 -20.72 12.19
CA HIS A 125 4.99 -21.61 11.57
C HIS A 125 6.27 -20.91 11.18
N ASN A 126 6.20 -19.59 10.90
CA ASN A 126 7.34 -18.80 10.49
C ASN A 126 7.19 -17.35 10.97
N LEU A 127 8.27 -16.75 11.50
CA LEU A 127 8.27 -15.35 11.99
C LEU A 127 8.19 -14.31 10.87
N LYS A 128 8.33 -14.72 9.60
CA LYS A 128 8.11 -13.85 8.44
C LYS A 128 6.63 -13.61 8.14
N ASP A 129 5.74 -14.44 8.70
CA ASP A 129 4.31 -14.29 8.49
C ASP A 129 3.78 -13.10 9.32
N SER A 130 2.81 -12.38 8.77
CA SER A 130 2.08 -11.36 9.53
C SER A 130 1.05 -12.03 10.45
N LEU A 131 0.70 -11.35 11.55
CA LEU A 131 -0.42 -11.77 12.40
C LEU A 131 -1.72 -11.88 11.58
N PHE A 132 -1.93 -10.95 10.63
CA PHE A 132 -3.09 -10.96 9.74
C PHE A 132 -3.19 -12.29 8.98
N GLU A 133 -2.11 -12.72 8.31
CA GLU A 133 -2.11 -13.97 7.54
C GLU A 133 -2.32 -15.19 8.42
N ARG A 134 -1.69 -15.23 9.60
CA ARG A 134 -1.89 -16.32 10.56
C ARG A 134 -3.34 -16.46 10.99
N LEU A 135 -3.96 -15.34 11.39
CA LEU A 135 -5.36 -15.32 11.81
C LEU A 135 -6.30 -15.64 10.64
N TYR A 136 -6.02 -15.13 9.46
CA TYR A 136 -6.75 -15.46 8.23
C TYR A 136 -6.73 -16.97 7.94
N ARG A 137 -5.54 -17.58 7.93
CA ARG A 137 -5.38 -19.02 7.71
C ARG A 137 -6.13 -19.84 8.76
N ASN A 138 -6.07 -19.42 10.03
CA ASN A 138 -6.80 -20.10 11.11
C ASN A 138 -8.32 -19.98 10.93
N ALA A 139 -8.84 -18.82 10.58
CA ALA A 139 -10.26 -18.62 10.30
C ALA A 139 -10.76 -19.51 9.17
N ILE A 140 -10.01 -19.60 8.06
CA ILE A 140 -10.36 -20.47 6.93
C ILE A 140 -10.33 -21.96 7.33
N ARG A 141 -9.34 -22.39 8.11
CA ARG A 141 -9.27 -23.79 8.59
C ARG A 141 -10.46 -24.15 9.48
N GLN A 142 -10.86 -23.27 10.41
CA GLN A 142 -12.01 -23.48 11.27
C GLN A 142 -13.32 -23.60 10.47
N GLN A 143 -13.51 -22.76 9.46
CA GLN A 143 -14.67 -22.85 8.57
C GLN A 143 -14.74 -24.18 7.81
N ALA A 144 -13.59 -24.71 7.38
CA ALA A 144 -13.53 -26.01 6.69
C ALA A 144 -13.86 -27.19 7.62
N VAL A 145 -13.46 -27.13 8.90
CA VAL A 145 -13.74 -28.18 9.91
C VAL A 145 -15.23 -28.20 10.29
N ASP A 146 -15.86 -27.05 10.40
CA ASP A 146 -17.28 -26.92 10.76
C ASP A 146 -18.25 -27.37 9.65
N GLY A 147 -17.75 -27.92 8.53
CA GLY A 147 -18.55 -28.43 7.41
C GLY A 147 -19.39 -27.39 6.69
N ARG A 148 -19.16 -26.12 7.00
CA ARG A 148 -19.81 -25.00 6.34
C ARG A 148 -19.09 -24.69 5.03
N GLN A 149 -19.47 -25.41 3.97
CA GLN A 149 -19.15 -25.05 2.58
C GLN A 149 -19.88 -23.75 2.19
N THR A 150 -19.63 -22.68 2.89
CA THR A 150 -20.00 -21.36 2.42
C THR A 150 -18.72 -20.71 1.93
N SER A 151 -18.74 -20.30 0.66
CA SER A 151 -17.76 -19.29 0.23
C SER A 151 -17.62 -18.28 1.38
N ALA A 152 -16.40 -17.99 1.81
CA ALA A 152 -16.09 -17.17 3.00
C ALA A 152 -16.83 -15.82 3.02
N PHE A 153 -17.55 -15.49 1.98
CA PHE A 153 -18.22 -14.22 1.70
C PHE A 153 -19.74 -14.20 1.87
N ASN A 154 -20.40 -15.36 2.06
CA ASN A 154 -21.87 -15.39 2.09
C ASN A 154 -22.50 -15.46 3.48
N SER A 155 -21.73 -15.58 4.56
CA SER A 155 -22.31 -15.60 5.91
C SER A 155 -22.28 -14.21 6.56
N ARG A 156 -23.05 -13.27 6.04
CA ARG A 156 -23.15 -11.89 6.56
C ARG A 156 -23.59 -11.75 8.02
N PHE A 157 -23.94 -12.84 8.71
CA PHE A 157 -24.54 -12.77 10.05
C PHE A 157 -24.12 -13.89 11.02
N SER A 158 -22.92 -14.44 10.91
CA SER A 158 -22.43 -15.28 12.00
C SER A 158 -21.79 -14.40 13.07
N ALA A 159 -22.33 -14.41 14.28
CA ALA A 159 -21.79 -13.72 15.45
C ALA A 159 -20.35 -14.13 15.84
N PHE A 160 -19.80 -15.14 15.18
CA PHE A 160 -18.47 -15.69 15.37
C PHE A 160 -17.54 -15.47 14.16
N ASN A 161 -17.99 -14.83 13.08
CA ASN A 161 -17.14 -14.59 11.92
C ASN A 161 -16.34 -13.28 12.11
N SER A 162 -15.09 -13.43 12.52
CA SER A 162 -14.15 -12.29 12.70
C SER A 162 -13.46 -11.89 11.40
N LEU A 163 -13.83 -12.49 10.26
CA LEU A 163 -13.23 -12.22 8.94
C LEU A 163 -14.30 -11.69 7.99
N ASP A 164 -13.99 -10.58 7.33
CA ASP A 164 -14.81 -10.00 6.26
C ASP A 164 -13.93 -9.54 5.10
N MET A 165 -14.51 -9.36 3.91
CA MET A 165 -13.83 -8.88 2.72
C MET A 165 -14.56 -7.69 2.10
N LEU A 166 -13.80 -6.61 1.87
CA LEU A 166 -14.28 -5.47 1.12
C LEU A 166 -14.21 -5.77 -0.39
N CYS A 167 -15.37 -5.93 -1.02
CA CYS A 167 -15.45 -6.30 -2.44
C CYS A 167 -15.62 -5.09 -3.38
N ARG A 168 -15.79 -3.88 -2.88
CA ARG A 168 -15.96 -2.68 -3.70
C ARG A 168 -14.67 -1.87 -3.74
N GLN A 169 -14.16 -1.62 -4.94
CA GLN A 169 -12.95 -0.85 -5.16
C GLN A 169 -13.28 0.47 -5.89
N GLY A 170 -12.62 1.57 -5.51
CA GLY A 170 -12.77 2.90 -6.09
C GLY A 170 -11.58 3.35 -6.93
N ARG A 171 -10.47 2.62 -6.93
CA ARG A 171 -9.18 3.06 -7.50
C ARG A 171 -9.06 2.77 -8.99
N MET A 172 -9.20 1.51 -9.38
CA MET A 172 -8.84 1.06 -10.73
C MET A 172 -10.00 1.14 -11.71
N ASN A 173 -9.67 1.46 -12.97
CA ASN A 173 -10.57 1.21 -14.08
C ASN A 173 -10.89 -0.29 -14.19
N VAL A 174 -12.07 -0.64 -14.68
CA VAL A 174 -12.54 -2.04 -14.77
C VAL A 174 -11.63 -2.91 -15.64
N GLU A 175 -11.05 -2.37 -16.71
CA GLU A 175 -10.12 -3.10 -17.57
C GLU A 175 -8.79 -3.38 -16.84
N VAL A 176 -8.27 -2.40 -16.08
CA VAL A 176 -7.05 -2.57 -15.27
C VAL A 176 -7.30 -3.57 -14.16
N ALA A 177 -8.47 -3.52 -13.52
CA ALA A 177 -8.86 -4.43 -12.45
C ALA A 177 -9.15 -5.86 -12.91
N ALA A 178 -9.44 -6.08 -14.20
CA ALA A 178 -9.92 -7.38 -14.70
C ALA A 178 -8.96 -8.54 -14.42
N PHE A 179 -7.67 -8.34 -14.66
CA PHE A 179 -6.67 -9.38 -14.42
C PHE A 179 -6.52 -9.69 -12.92
N PRO A 180 -6.19 -8.74 -12.03
CA PRO A 180 -6.04 -9.03 -10.60
C PRO A 180 -7.33 -9.54 -9.98
N ASN A 181 -8.49 -9.04 -10.39
CA ASN A 181 -9.78 -9.51 -9.91
C ASN A 181 -9.98 -11.01 -10.18
N ARG A 182 -9.71 -11.45 -11.42
CA ARG A 182 -9.82 -12.87 -11.77
C ARG A 182 -8.74 -13.72 -11.13
N ALA A 183 -7.49 -13.26 -11.13
CA ALA A 183 -6.34 -14.06 -10.69
C ALA A 183 -6.27 -14.22 -9.15
N PHE A 184 -6.65 -13.20 -8.39
CA PHE A 184 -6.41 -13.13 -6.95
C PHE A 184 -7.67 -13.01 -6.10
N TYR A 185 -8.76 -12.44 -6.65
CA TYR A 185 -9.98 -12.12 -5.88
C TYR A 185 -11.22 -12.89 -6.35
N GLY A 186 -11.04 -13.91 -7.18
CA GLY A 186 -12.14 -14.79 -7.61
C GLY A 186 -13.28 -14.08 -8.35
N GLY A 187 -13.03 -12.93 -8.96
CA GLY A 187 -14.04 -12.13 -9.66
C GLY A 187 -14.94 -11.30 -8.73
N LEU A 188 -14.63 -11.21 -7.44
CA LEU A 188 -15.50 -10.59 -6.43
C LEU A 188 -15.38 -9.06 -6.36
N LEU A 189 -14.30 -8.47 -6.90
CA LEU A 189 -14.12 -7.01 -6.87
C LEU A 189 -15.09 -6.33 -7.83
N GLN A 190 -15.81 -5.35 -7.32
CA GLN A 190 -16.78 -4.55 -8.07
C GLN A 190 -16.40 -3.07 -8.02
N PRO A 191 -16.54 -2.31 -9.13
CA PRO A 191 -16.34 -0.88 -9.11
C PRO A 191 -17.43 -0.20 -8.27
N VAL A 192 -17.10 0.94 -7.66
CA VAL A 192 -18.09 1.78 -6.97
C VAL A 192 -18.86 2.70 -7.91
N GLY A 193 -18.49 2.76 -9.20
CA GLY A 193 -19.17 3.53 -10.22
C GLY A 193 -18.65 4.96 -10.41
N LEU A 194 -17.38 5.21 -10.05
CA LEU A 194 -16.72 6.49 -10.34
C LEU A 194 -16.42 6.63 -11.84
N GLU A 195 -16.42 7.85 -12.36
CA GLU A 195 -16.26 8.14 -13.79
C GLU A 195 -14.98 7.53 -14.38
N HIS A 196 -13.84 7.66 -13.68
CA HIS A 196 -12.55 7.10 -14.14
C HIS A 196 -12.55 5.57 -14.21
N GLN A 197 -13.50 4.88 -13.56
CA GLN A 197 -13.56 3.42 -13.55
C GLN A 197 -14.16 2.84 -14.82
N THR A 198 -15.00 3.58 -15.52
CA THR A 198 -15.73 3.13 -16.73
C THR A 198 -15.60 4.10 -17.91
N GLY A 199 -15.07 5.30 -17.69
CA GLY A 199 -14.93 6.33 -18.70
C GLY A 199 -13.98 5.92 -19.81
N VAL A 200 -14.21 6.45 -21.00
CA VAL A 200 -13.37 6.26 -22.19
C VAL A 200 -12.26 7.30 -22.18
N LEU A 201 -11.03 6.87 -22.47
CA LEU A 201 -9.91 7.78 -22.69
C LEU A 201 -10.07 8.52 -24.02
N LYS A 202 -9.98 9.84 -23.98
CA LYS A 202 -10.04 10.69 -25.17
C LYS A 202 -8.64 11.23 -25.46
N LEU A 203 -8.15 10.98 -26.66
CA LEU A 203 -6.89 11.55 -27.11
C LEU A 203 -7.08 13.03 -27.46
N SER A 204 -6.14 13.87 -27.00
CA SER A 204 -6.07 15.25 -27.47
C SER A 204 -5.79 15.31 -28.98
N PRO A 205 -6.50 16.15 -29.77
CA PRO A 205 -6.27 16.26 -31.22
C PRO A 205 -4.82 16.59 -31.56
N GLU A 206 -4.13 17.34 -30.73
CA GLU A 206 -2.72 17.74 -30.90
C GLU A 206 -1.76 16.55 -30.87
N LEU A 207 -2.20 15.41 -30.31
CA LEU A 207 -1.40 14.18 -30.24
C LEU A 207 -1.74 13.15 -31.29
N SER A 208 -2.60 13.47 -32.27
CA SER A 208 -2.99 12.52 -33.30
C SER A 208 -1.83 11.98 -34.14
N ALA A 209 -0.74 12.72 -34.27
CA ALA A 209 0.49 12.35 -34.96
C ALA A 209 1.58 11.77 -34.05
N ASP A 210 1.35 11.65 -32.73
CA ASP A 210 2.30 11.08 -31.80
C ASP A 210 2.41 9.56 -32.02
N GLU A 211 3.63 9.02 -31.98
CA GLU A 211 3.88 7.58 -32.17
C GLU A 211 3.19 6.70 -31.12
N PHE A 212 2.95 7.25 -29.92
CA PHE A 212 2.26 6.57 -28.81
C PHE A 212 0.76 6.89 -28.73
N ALA A 213 0.20 7.69 -29.66
CA ALA A 213 -1.20 8.12 -29.64
C ALA A 213 -2.19 6.95 -29.46
N ALA A 214 -2.00 5.87 -30.21
CA ALA A 214 -2.86 4.69 -30.14
C ALA A 214 -2.81 3.99 -28.75
N LEU A 215 -1.71 4.11 -28.02
CA LEU A 215 -1.54 3.53 -26.69
C LEU A 215 -2.23 4.37 -25.63
N LEU A 216 -2.22 5.69 -25.76
CA LEU A 216 -2.84 6.62 -24.81
C LEU A 216 -4.38 6.48 -24.77
N THR A 217 -4.99 5.83 -25.74
CA THR A 217 -6.43 5.50 -25.75
C THR A 217 -6.77 4.17 -25.11
N ARG A 218 -5.76 3.40 -24.66
CA ARG A 218 -5.96 2.08 -24.05
C ARG A 218 -5.71 2.14 -22.54
N ARG A 219 -6.53 1.43 -21.78
CA ARG A 219 -6.36 1.31 -20.32
C ARG A 219 -5.22 0.36 -19.93
N VAL A 220 -4.98 -0.65 -20.76
CA VAL A 220 -3.88 -1.61 -20.61
C VAL A 220 -3.23 -1.81 -21.96
N ALA A 221 -1.91 -1.64 -22.03
CA ALA A 221 -1.13 -1.87 -23.23
C ALA A 221 0.16 -2.62 -22.88
N PHE A 222 0.60 -3.51 -23.77
CA PHE A 222 1.88 -4.18 -23.69
C PHE A 222 2.70 -3.85 -24.93
N LEU A 223 3.91 -3.31 -24.72
CA LEU A 223 4.87 -3.02 -25.79
C LEU A 223 6.04 -3.98 -25.67
N PRO A 224 6.29 -4.82 -26.69
CA PRO A 224 7.51 -5.61 -26.73
C PRO A 224 8.71 -4.71 -26.98
N SER A 225 9.80 -4.89 -26.23
CA SER A 225 11.09 -4.29 -26.51
C SER A 225 12.03 -5.31 -27.19
N VAL A 226 12.92 -4.81 -28.03
CA VAL A 226 13.95 -5.64 -28.65
C VAL A 226 15.23 -5.47 -27.82
N PRO A 227 15.82 -6.54 -27.26
CA PRO A 227 17.07 -6.44 -26.53
C PRO A 227 18.21 -5.96 -27.44
N GLU A 228 18.95 -4.94 -27.01
CA GLU A 228 20.16 -4.49 -27.71
C GLU A 228 21.36 -5.35 -27.27
N PRO A 229 22.05 -6.08 -28.17
CA PRO A 229 23.27 -6.81 -27.84
C PRO A 229 24.50 -5.89 -27.82
N PRO A 230 25.56 -6.20 -27.03
CA PRO A 230 25.56 -7.00 -25.81
C PRO A 230 25.32 -6.11 -24.60
N MET A 231 24.34 -6.44 -23.78
CA MET A 231 24.14 -5.74 -22.53
C MET A 231 25.22 -6.16 -21.51
N GLN A 232 25.91 -5.20 -20.93
CA GLN A 232 26.87 -5.44 -19.85
C GLN A 232 26.22 -5.98 -18.56
N SER A 233 24.91 -5.96 -18.47
CA SER A 233 24.13 -6.41 -17.30
C SER A 233 22.74 -6.84 -17.73
N ALA A 234 22.30 -8.03 -17.29
CA ALA A 234 20.94 -8.54 -17.46
C ALA A 234 19.86 -7.73 -16.69
N LYS A 235 20.25 -6.64 -16.00
CA LYS A 235 19.37 -5.79 -15.21
C LYS A 235 19.19 -4.39 -15.83
N MET A 236 19.47 -4.25 -17.10
CA MET A 236 19.35 -2.99 -17.84
C MET A 236 18.90 -3.29 -19.28
N ASN A 237 17.90 -2.55 -19.76
CA ASN A 237 17.45 -2.56 -21.14
C ASN A 237 17.33 -1.10 -21.64
N ARG A 238 18.28 -0.70 -22.51
CA ARG A 238 18.34 0.68 -23.01
C ARG A 238 17.20 0.99 -23.98
N SER A 239 16.82 0.04 -24.82
CA SER A 239 15.70 0.18 -25.76
C SER A 239 14.41 0.43 -24.97
N GLU A 240 14.18 -0.37 -23.92
CA GLU A 240 13.02 -0.21 -23.05
C GLU A 240 13.01 1.13 -22.31
N ALA A 241 14.18 1.60 -21.82
CA ALA A 241 14.27 2.90 -21.16
C ALA A 241 13.90 4.07 -22.11
N LYS A 242 14.30 4.00 -23.39
CA LYS A 242 13.91 4.99 -24.40
C LYS A 242 12.41 4.98 -24.69
N ILE A 243 11.81 3.77 -24.77
CA ILE A 243 10.35 3.61 -24.93
C ILE A 243 9.63 4.24 -23.73
N VAL A 244 10.09 3.96 -22.50
CA VAL A 244 9.53 4.54 -21.28
C VAL A 244 9.60 6.07 -21.30
N ALA A 245 10.73 6.65 -21.69
CA ALA A 245 10.89 8.10 -21.79
C ALA A 245 9.93 8.70 -22.86
N GLY A 246 9.80 8.06 -24.04
CA GLY A 246 8.86 8.48 -25.08
C GLY A 246 7.41 8.44 -24.60
N LEU A 247 7.01 7.36 -23.93
CA LEU A 247 5.68 7.23 -23.32
C LEU A 247 5.45 8.30 -22.25
N ALA A 248 6.44 8.58 -21.40
CA ALA A 248 6.34 9.62 -20.37
C ALA A 248 6.11 11.00 -21.01
N ALA A 249 6.81 11.31 -22.11
CA ALA A 249 6.60 12.55 -22.85
C ALA A 249 5.20 12.62 -23.49
N ALA A 250 4.70 11.52 -24.01
CA ALA A 250 3.36 11.46 -24.61
C ALA A 250 2.27 11.65 -23.52
N VAL A 251 2.41 11.01 -22.35
CA VAL A 251 1.50 11.22 -21.21
C VAL A 251 1.56 12.67 -20.72
N TYR A 252 2.75 13.26 -20.61
CA TYR A 252 2.90 14.65 -20.22
C TYR A 252 2.15 15.59 -21.17
N ARG A 253 2.33 15.42 -22.49
CA ARG A 253 1.61 16.20 -23.51
C ARG A 253 0.10 16.00 -23.42
N GLN A 254 -0.36 14.75 -23.27
CA GLN A 254 -1.78 14.43 -23.15
C GLN A 254 -2.44 15.20 -21.99
N TYR A 255 -1.84 15.13 -20.80
CA TYR A 255 -2.40 15.80 -19.62
C TYR A 255 -2.30 17.33 -19.72
N THR A 256 -1.24 17.85 -20.32
CA THR A 256 -1.06 19.31 -20.51
C THR A 256 -2.09 19.87 -21.51
N PHE A 257 -2.36 19.16 -22.63
CA PHE A 257 -3.27 19.66 -23.66
C PHE A 257 -4.72 19.35 -23.38
N ALA A 258 -5.05 18.14 -22.89
CA ALA A 258 -6.43 17.73 -22.69
C ALA A 258 -7.02 18.19 -21.34
N GLU A 259 -6.24 18.16 -20.29
CA GLU A 259 -6.70 18.42 -18.92
C GLU A 259 -6.17 19.72 -18.34
N GLY A 260 -5.24 20.38 -19.04
CA GLY A 260 -4.64 21.64 -18.62
C GLY A 260 -3.70 21.54 -17.43
N CYS A 261 -3.45 20.34 -16.89
CA CYS A 261 -2.59 20.13 -15.73
C CYS A 261 -1.90 18.77 -15.78
N PHE A 262 -0.59 18.77 -15.60
CA PHE A 262 0.21 17.59 -15.30
C PHE A 262 0.77 17.74 -13.89
N SER A 263 0.64 16.70 -13.07
CA SER A 263 1.21 16.64 -11.73
C SER A 263 2.16 15.46 -11.61
N ALA A 264 3.44 15.72 -11.39
CA ALA A 264 4.44 14.66 -11.19
C ALA A 264 4.09 13.75 -9.99
N ALA A 265 3.37 14.27 -9.00
CA ALA A 265 3.00 13.54 -7.81
C ALA A 265 1.78 12.61 -8.00
N SER A 266 0.88 12.87 -8.95
CA SER A 266 -0.37 12.12 -9.13
C SER A 266 -0.57 11.53 -10.52
N THR A 267 -0.02 12.15 -11.58
CA THR A 267 -0.34 11.73 -12.94
C THR A 267 0.44 10.49 -13.38
N LEU A 268 1.77 10.47 -13.25
CA LEU A 268 2.62 9.43 -13.83
C LEU A 268 3.58 8.82 -12.82
N GLY A 269 3.68 7.49 -12.86
CA GLY A 269 4.71 6.75 -12.17
C GLY A 269 5.34 5.68 -13.03
N VAL A 270 6.62 5.39 -12.83
CA VAL A 270 7.35 4.34 -13.55
C VAL A 270 7.87 3.32 -12.56
N ILE A 271 7.51 2.07 -12.76
CA ILE A 271 7.93 0.94 -11.91
C ILE A 271 8.91 0.07 -12.66
N THR A 272 10.02 -0.29 -12.04
CA THR A 272 10.96 -1.28 -12.56
C THR A 272 11.65 -2.04 -11.42
N PRO A 273 12.00 -3.34 -11.58
CA PRO A 273 12.56 -4.13 -10.50
C PRO A 273 14.03 -3.83 -10.17
N TYR A 274 14.77 -3.11 -11.06
CA TYR A 274 16.21 -2.97 -10.91
C TYR A 274 16.67 -1.51 -10.80
N ARG A 275 17.49 -1.22 -9.81
CA ARG A 275 18.07 0.13 -9.59
C ARG A 275 18.88 0.65 -10.77
N SER A 276 19.57 -0.23 -11.49
CA SER A 276 20.31 0.14 -12.71
C SER A 276 19.36 0.62 -13.81
N GLN A 277 18.20 -0.02 -13.96
CA GLN A 277 17.18 0.41 -14.92
C GLN A 277 16.52 1.73 -14.49
N ILE A 278 16.30 1.94 -13.19
CA ILE A 278 15.83 3.24 -12.65
C ILE A 278 16.77 4.37 -13.10
N ALA A 279 18.09 4.20 -12.89
CA ALA A 279 19.06 5.21 -13.28
C ALA A 279 19.06 5.47 -14.79
N LEU A 280 18.92 4.42 -15.60
CA LEU A 280 18.88 4.52 -17.05
C LEU A 280 17.62 5.24 -17.52
N ILE A 281 16.45 4.88 -17.01
CA ILE A 281 15.17 5.54 -17.33
C ILE A 281 15.24 7.03 -16.96
N LYS A 282 15.71 7.37 -15.77
CA LYS A 282 15.87 8.76 -15.35
C LYS A 282 16.76 9.54 -16.29
N LYS A 283 17.89 8.96 -16.74
CA LYS A 283 18.78 9.58 -17.72
C LYS A 283 18.09 9.84 -19.06
N GLU A 284 17.31 8.88 -19.57
CA GLU A 284 16.56 9.06 -20.83
C GLU A 284 15.43 10.10 -20.68
N ILE A 285 14.82 10.21 -19.52
CA ILE A 285 13.81 11.26 -19.19
C ILE A 285 14.48 12.63 -19.10
N GLU A 286 15.61 12.76 -18.43
CA GLU A 286 16.40 14.02 -18.36
C GLU A 286 16.79 14.55 -19.74
N ALA A 287 17.13 13.64 -20.66
CA ALA A 287 17.47 13.99 -22.04
C ALA A 287 16.31 14.58 -22.86
N LEU A 288 15.07 14.47 -22.37
CA LEU A 288 13.90 15.11 -23.00
C LEU A 288 13.81 16.61 -22.72
N GLU A 289 14.57 17.11 -21.75
CA GLU A 289 14.57 18.53 -21.32
C GLU A 289 13.17 19.04 -20.90
N ILE A 290 12.33 18.15 -20.33
CA ILE A 290 11.00 18.48 -19.78
C ILE A 290 11.09 18.49 -18.24
N PRO A 291 11.21 19.65 -17.58
CA PRO A 291 11.47 19.71 -16.12
C PRO A 291 10.43 18.97 -15.29
N ALA A 292 9.15 19.02 -15.66
CA ALA A 292 8.09 18.36 -14.93
C ALA A 292 8.23 16.83 -14.89
N LEU A 293 8.88 16.21 -15.88
CA LEU A 293 9.12 14.77 -15.92
C LEU A 293 10.28 14.35 -15.01
N ASN A 294 11.19 15.24 -14.65
CA ASN A 294 12.27 14.93 -13.71
C ASN A 294 11.76 14.70 -12.28
N GLU A 295 10.58 15.21 -11.98
CA GLU A 295 9.95 15.13 -10.65
C GLU A 295 9.07 13.86 -10.49
N ILE A 296 8.82 13.08 -11.56
CA ILE A 296 8.01 11.86 -11.44
C ILE A 296 8.74 10.78 -10.64
N LEU A 297 7.97 9.96 -9.95
CA LEU A 297 8.53 8.81 -9.24
C LEU A 297 8.90 7.70 -10.23
N VAL A 298 10.18 7.36 -10.30
CA VAL A 298 10.73 6.19 -10.98
C VAL A 298 11.41 5.33 -9.93
N ASP A 299 10.80 4.20 -9.53
CA ASP A 299 11.32 3.37 -8.44
C ASP A 299 10.79 1.91 -8.54
N THR A 300 11.13 1.09 -7.54
CA THR A 300 10.64 -0.29 -7.43
C THR A 300 9.20 -0.32 -6.93
N VAL A 301 8.53 -1.47 -7.09
CA VAL A 301 7.12 -1.65 -6.70
C VAL A 301 6.89 -1.42 -5.20
N GLU A 302 7.87 -1.75 -4.35
CA GLU A 302 7.78 -1.54 -2.90
C GLU A 302 7.66 -0.05 -2.53
N ARG A 303 8.29 0.83 -3.32
CA ARG A 303 8.22 2.28 -3.11
C ARG A 303 6.90 2.89 -3.58
N PHE A 304 6.17 2.20 -4.46
CA PHE A 304 4.84 2.59 -4.91
C PHE A 304 3.72 2.10 -3.99
N GLN A 305 4.01 1.17 -3.08
CA GLN A 305 3.01 0.64 -2.19
C GLN A 305 2.35 1.74 -1.35
N GLY A 306 1.01 1.71 -1.26
CA GLY A 306 0.23 2.76 -0.60
C GLY A 306 0.03 4.04 -1.42
N SER A 307 0.61 4.15 -2.63
CA SER A 307 0.41 5.29 -3.51
C SER A 307 -0.43 4.94 -4.73
N GLU A 308 -0.91 5.96 -5.43
CA GLU A 308 -1.66 5.80 -6.69
C GLU A 308 -1.23 6.85 -7.71
N ARG A 309 -1.40 6.54 -8.99
CA ARG A 309 -1.16 7.41 -10.13
C ARG A 309 -2.22 7.15 -11.19
N ASP A 310 -2.52 8.16 -11.99
CA ASP A 310 -3.45 8.01 -13.12
C ASP A 310 -2.89 7.05 -14.17
N VAL A 311 -1.58 7.10 -14.39
CA VAL A 311 -0.84 6.28 -15.35
C VAL A 311 0.36 5.61 -14.68
N ILE A 312 0.48 4.30 -14.85
CA ILE A 312 1.67 3.54 -14.45
C ILE A 312 2.31 2.92 -15.69
N ILE A 313 3.60 3.16 -15.85
CA ILE A 313 4.45 2.47 -16.83
C ILE A 313 5.28 1.43 -16.07
N TYR A 314 5.16 0.15 -16.44
CA TYR A 314 5.97 -0.91 -15.86
C TYR A 314 7.05 -1.35 -16.85
N SER A 315 8.32 -1.17 -16.48
CA SER A 315 9.50 -1.60 -17.24
C SER A 315 9.99 -2.93 -16.68
N PHE A 316 9.81 -4.02 -17.45
CA PHE A 316 10.18 -5.37 -17.01
C PHE A 316 11.70 -5.61 -17.01
N CYS A 317 12.41 -4.89 -17.88
CA CYS A 317 13.86 -5.01 -18.05
C CYS A 317 14.31 -6.41 -18.52
N VAL A 318 13.60 -6.97 -19.50
CA VAL A 318 13.89 -8.29 -20.11
C VAL A 318 14.35 -8.16 -21.55
#